data_27df206ead66f80df47c753cc1b7c78f
#
_entry.id   27df206ead66f80df47c753cc1b7c78f
#
_cell.length_a   1.000
_cell.length_b   1.000
_cell.length_c   1.000
_cell.angle_alpha   90.00
_cell.angle_beta   90.00
_cell.angle_gamma   90.00
#
_symmetry.space_group_name_H-M   'P 1'
#
loop_
_entity.id
_entity.type
_entity.pdbx_description
1 polymer ?
#
loop_
_entity_poly.entity_id
_entity_poly.type
_entity_poly.pdbx_seq_one_letter_code
_entity_poly.pdbx_strand_id
1 'polypeptide(L)'
;MALRVLTFNWHESYLQLLSKIGFEMEVVEKWKAGVYGWMHAIRPVPTNCLLISEAEATKKLRRGNHYDRIIAHNLDDLLFVRPWATPKVMVFHNKLTTEIALSRRSIDRQEYLEKVVRFLQGTKNLTLVFISESKRADWGLAGAVLPPGIDPVDYGGYAGDLAKVLRVGNGLRVRDVMLGYSLQERILQGLPSTILGLNPDIPNCHMPADWDEYRERMRRHRVYLNTTRNPFEDGYNLAMLEAMATGMPVVSLANPSSPIEDGVNGFVSEDETALRDGIEMLLGNRSRAVSMGRSARESVLDRFPMGRFVENWKRILEFTPTGKTVRNREDETRLKILMSYAANPQTTAAFLEKALRRHHEVLTYGPGVTEEILRARDLEEIRDRVRQHDVPYFTDDLPEVLRRLPDGWKPDLFLWVETGVTYPLKGFEALPCPSACYLIDTHLHEAAHLETAKRFQHVFLAQKRYVSRFEQAGIGNVQWLPLACDPEVLSKHTYDHRV
;
A
#
# COMPACT_ATOMS: atom_id res chain seq x y z
N MET A 1 -4.61 20.60 -20.26
CA MET A 1 -4.51 19.48 -21.23
C MET A 1 -4.41 18.19 -20.44
N ALA A 2 -5.02 17.09 -20.92
CA ALA A 2 -4.82 15.79 -20.31
C ALA A 2 -3.36 15.37 -20.48
N LEU A 3 -2.76 14.73 -19.45
CA LEU A 3 -1.41 14.22 -19.51
C LEU A 3 -1.31 13.10 -20.55
N ARG A 4 -0.22 13.08 -21.32
CA ARG A 4 0.13 11.97 -22.22
C ARG A 4 1.12 11.05 -21.52
N VAL A 5 0.72 9.79 -21.35
CA VAL A 5 1.46 8.80 -20.57
C VAL A 5 1.96 7.68 -21.48
N LEU A 6 3.25 7.38 -21.45
CA LEU A 6 3.81 6.15 -22.03
C LEU A 6 3.77 5.04 -20.99
N THR A 7 3.31 3.86 -21.38
CA THR A 7 3.33 2.66 -20.53
C THR A 7 3.56 1.39 -21.38
N PHE A 8 3.47 0.21 -20.75
CA PHE A 8 3.81 -1.07 -21.37
C PHE A 8 2.75 -2.11 -21.06
N ASN A 9 2.44 -3.00 -22.00
CA ASN A 9 1.39 -4.01 -21.85
C ASN A 9 1.80 -5.19 -20.93
N TRP A 10 2.37 -4.89 -19.77
CA TRP A 10 2.80 -5.93 -18.82
C TRP A 10 1.63 -6.75 -18.25
N HIS A 11 0.50 -6.08 -17.95
CA HIS A 11 -0.65 -6.70 -17.30
C HIS A 11 -1.94 -5.98 -17.71
N GLU A 12 -2.70 -6.53 -18.66
CA GLU A 12 -3.88 -5.88 -19.25
C GLU A 12 -4.94 -5.50 -18.21
N SER A 13 -5.18 -6.36 -17.21
CA SER A 13 -6.14 -6.05 -16.14
C SER A 13 -5.71 -4.82 -15.33
N TYR A 14 -4.41 -4.64 -15.09
CA TYR A 14 -3.92 -3.46 -14.38
C TYR A 14 -3.95 -2.21 -15.26
N LEU A 15 -3.64 -2.35 -16.56
CA LEU A 15 -3.77 -1.25 -17.53
C LEU A 15 -5.21 -0.78 -17.69
N GLN A 16 -6.19 -1.70 -17.61
CA GLN A 16 -7.60 -1.36 -17.54
C GLN A 16 -7.93 -0.49 -16.32
N LEU A 17 -7.32 -0.76 -15.16
CA LEU A 17 -7.47 0.10 -13.97
C LEU A 17 -6.83 1.47 -14.21
N LEU A 18 -5.61 1.51 -14.77
CA LEU A 18 -4.93 2.77 -15.07
C LEU A 18 -5.72 3.63 -16.08
N SER A 19 -6.41 3.03 -17.05
CA SER A 19 -7.22 3.76 -18.01
C SER A 19 -8.33 4.58 -17.37
N LYS A 20 -8.86 4.13 -16.24
CA LYS A 20 -9.91 4.84 -15.47
C LYS A 20 -9.43 6.18 -14.88
N ILE A 21 -8.11 6.45 -14.87
CA ILE A 21 -7.57 7.75 -14.45
C ILE A 21 -7.96 8.86 -15.43
N GLY A 22 -8.22 8.51 -16.70
CA GLY A 22 -8.72 9.43 -17.73
C GLY A 22 -7.63 10.17 -18.50
N PHE A 23 -6.34 9.75 -18.37
CA PHE A 23 -5.26 10.28 -19.21
C PHE A 23 -5.16 9.55 -20.55
N GLU A 24 -4.56 10.21 -21.56
CA GLU A 24 -4.22 9.54 -22.82
C GLU A 24 -2.99 8.67 -22.61
N MET A 25 -3.09 7.39 -22.94
CA MET A 25 -1.99 6.44 -22.76
C MET A 25 -1.56 5.85 -24.11
N GLU A 26 -0.25 5.85 -24.35
CA GLU A 26 0.36 5.03 -25.39
C GLU A 26 1.00 3.81 -24.74
N VAL A 27 0.59 2.62 -25.17
CA VAL A 27 0.97 1.35 -24.57
C VAL A 27 1.90 0.61 -25.52
N VAL A 28 3.14 0.41 -25.09
CA VAL A 28 4.13 -0.35 -25.87
C VAL A 28 3.80 -1.83 -25.80
N GLU A 29 3.57 -2.47 -26.96
CA GLU A 29 3.34 -3.89 -27.05
C GLU A 29 4.62 -4.69 -26.84
N LYS A 30 4.54 -5.80 -26.09
CA LYS A 30 5.67 -6.67 -25.75
C LYS A 30 5.30 -8.16 -25.83
N TRP A 31 6.31 -8.99 -25.86
CA TRP A 31 6.17 -10.44 -25.72
C TRP A 31 5.85 -10.85 -24.28
N LYS A 32 4.84 -11.71 -24.10
CA LYS A 32 4.45 -12.29 -22.82
C LYS A 32 4.01 -13.74 -23.02
N ALA A 33 4.61 -14.66 -22.27
CA ALA A 33 4.20 -16.10 -22.26
C ALA A 33 3.95 -16.69 -23.66
N GLY A 34 4.76 -16.32 -24.65
CA GLY A 34 4.60 -16.78 -26.04
C GLY A 34 3.60 -16.00 -26.89
N VAL A 35 3.00 -14.94 -26.35
CA VAL A 35 2.06 -14.06 -27.06
C VAL A 35 2.69 -12.68 -27.22
N TYR A 36 2.65 -12.14 -28.45
CA TYR A 36 3.04 -10.76 -28.72
C TYR A 36 1.82 -9.84 -28.76
N GLY A 37 1.95 -8.71 -28.11
CA GLY A 37 0.93 -7.69 -28.12
C GLY A 37 -0.08 -7.81 -26.98
N TRP A 38 -1.20 -7.14 -27.16
CA TRP A 38 -2.30 -7.07 -26.20
C TRP A 38 -3.15 -8.35 -26.23
N MET A 39 -3.43 -8.94 -25.07
CA MET A 39 -4.28 -10.13 -24.97
C MET A 39 -5.77 -9.75 -24.91
N HIS A 40 -6.38 -9.53 -26.08
CA HIS A 40 -7.78 -9.12 -26.24
C HIS A 40 -8.78 -10.06 -25.56
N ALA A 41 -8.45 -11.36 -25.50
CA ALA A 41 -9.26 -12.36 -24.81
C ALA A 41 -9.40 -12.10 -23.29
N ILE A 42 -8.47 -11.37 -22.69
CA ILE A 42 -8.49 -11.03 -21.25
C ILE A 42 -9.16 -9.68 -21.02
N ARG A 43 -8.81 -8.68 -21.84
CA ARG A 43 -9.36 -7.31 -21.75
C ARG A 43 -9.43 -6.66 -23.12
N PRO A 44 -10.48 -5.88 -23.42
CA PRO A 44 -10.48 -4.97 -24.54
C PRO A 44 -9.42 -3.86 -24.32
N VAL A 45 -8.91 -3.29 -25.40
CA VAL A 45 -8.07 -2.09 -25.30
C VAL A 45 -8.95 -0.92 -24.87
N PRO A 46 -8.63 -0.21 -23.79
CA PRO A 46 -9.41 0.95 -23.37
C PRO A 46 -9.40 2.06 -24.43
N THR A 47 -10.48 2.82 -24.54
CA THR A 47 -10.67 3.85 -25.59
C THR A 47 -9.64 4.99 -25.53
N ASN A 48 -9.07 5.26 -24.38
CA ASN A 48 -7.99 6.24 -24.15
C ASN A 48 -6.58 5.62 -24.22
N CYS A 49 -6.44 4.38 -24.72
CA CYS A 49 -5.18 3.70 -24.91
C CYS A 49 -4.91 3.47 -26.41
N LEU A 50 -3.72 3.83 -26.85
CA LEU A 50 -3.20 3.54 -28.20
C LEU A 50 -2.06 2.53 -28.10
N LEU A 51 -2.19 1.38 -28.77
CA LEU A 51 -1.11 0.41 -28.86
C LEU A 51 -0.05 0.88 -29.85
N ILE A 52 1.21 0.84 -29.45
CA ILE A 52 2.34 1.26 -30.27
C ILE A 52 3.51 0.25 -30.16
N SER A 53 4.37 0.26 -31.18
CA SER A 53 5.62 -0.51 -31.16
C SER A 53 6.71 0.18 -30.32
N GLU A 54 7.73 -0.57 -29.89
CA GLU A 54 8.94 -0.02 -29.25
C GLU A 54 9.66 1.00 -30.15
N ALA A 55 9.66 0.77 -31.48
CA ALA A 55 10.28 1.67 -32.42
C ALA A 55 9.56 3.05 -32.48
N GLU A 56 8.22 3.04 -32.45
CA GLU A 56 7.42 4.26 -32.41
C GLU A 56 7.61 5.00 -31.06
N ALA A 57 7.60 4.28 -29.95
CA ALA A 57 7.87 4.86 -28.65
C ALA A 57 9.26 5.53 -28.61
N THR A 58 10.29 4.85 -29.12
CA THR A 58 11.66 5.38 -29.23
C THR A 58 11.70 6.65 -30.09
N LYS A 59 11.03 6.66 -31.25
CA LYS A 59 10.97 7.83 -32.12
C LYS A 59 10.32 9.03 -31.43
N LYS A 60 9.24 8.80 -30.67
CA LYS A 60 8.52 9.85 -29.95
C LYS A 60 9.33 10.35 -28.73
N LEU A 61 9.99 9.46 -27.99
CA LEU A 61 10.88 9.80 -26.86
C LEU A 61 12.07 10.67 -27.32
N ARG A 62 12.68 10.38 -28.49
CA ARG A 62 13.77 11.18 -29.07
C ARG A 62 13.37 12.62 -29.42
N ARG A 63 12.08 12.87 -29.66
CA ARG A 63 11.58 14.22 -29.93
C ARG A 63 11.51 15.10 -28.70
N GLY A 64 11.71 14.51 -27.49
CA GLY A 64 11.63 15.24 -26.23
C GLY A 64 10.17 15.42 -25.77
N ASN A 65 9.52 16.38 -25.71
CA ASN A 65 8.25 16.79 -25.10
C ASN A 65 6.98 16.06 -25.60
N HIS A 66 7.07 14.78 -26.00
CA HIS A 66 5.89 14.04 -26.45
C HIS A 66 5.10 13.43 -25.27
N TYR A 67 5.80 12.90 -24.28
CA TYR A 67 5.18 12.32 -23.10
C TYR A 67 5.44 13.18 -21.87
N ASP A 68 4.41 13.37 -21.06
CA ASP A 68 4.49 14.08 -19.79
C ASP A 68 4.97 13.14 -18.67
N ARG A 69 4.62 11.84 -18.76
CA ARG A 69 4.95 10.80 -17.77
C ARG A 69 5.21 9.46 -18.44
N ILE A 70 5.96 8.61 -17.75
CA ILE A 70 6.18 7.21 -18.13
C ILE A 70 5.84 6.33 -16.93
N ILE A 71 5.10 5.25 -17.17
CA ILE A 71 4.83 4.21 -16.17
C ILE A 71 5.48 2.91 -16.61
N ALA A 72 6.48 2.44 -15.87
CA ALA A 72 7.16 1.17 -16.07
C ALA A 72 6.63 0.13 -15.07
N HIS A 73 6.42 -1.11 -15.51
CA HIS A 73 5.84 -2.17 -14.70
C HIS A 73 6.84 -3.23 -14.23
N ASN A 74 8.08 -3.15 -14.71
CA ASN A 74 9.19 -4.04 -14.36
C ASN A 74 10.52 -3.35 -14.68
N LEU A 75 11.62 -3.99 -14.29
CA LEU A 75 12.96 -3.44 -14.48
C LEU A 75 13.36 -3.32 -15.96
N ASP A 76 12.85 -4.19 -16.84
CA ASP A 76 13.14 -4.13 -18.28
C ASP A 76 12.46 -2.93 -18.92
N ASP A 77 11.21 -2.63 -18.54
CA ASP A 77 10.52 -1.40 -18.98
C ASP A 77 11.28 -0.17 -18.51
N LEU A 78 11.73 -0.18 -17.26
CA LEU A 78 12.49 0.94 -16.71
C LEU A 78 13.86 1.08 -17.40
N LEU A 79 14.53 -0.01 -17.71
CA LEU A 79 15.80 -0.01 -18.45
C LEU A 79 15.61 0.61 -19.84
N PHE A 80 14.52 0.24 -20.54
CA PHE A 80 14.18 0.80 -21.85
C PHE A 80 14.01 2.32 -21.80
N VAL A 81 13.34 2.86 -20.76
CA VAL A 81 13.05 4.30 -20.65
C VAL A 81 14.09 5.10 -19.85
N ARG A 82 15.07 4.46 -19.24
CA ARG A 82 16.08 5.10 -18.41
C ARG A 82 16.85 6.25 -19.06
N PRO A 83 17.20 6.20 -20.38
CA PRO A 83 17.99 7.27 -21.01
C PRO A 83 17.29 8.62 -21.08
N TRP A 84 15.95 8.66 -21.05
CA TRP A 84 15.20 9.89 -21.25
C TRP A 84 14.93 10.64 -19.94
N ALA A 85 14.84 11.98 -20.04
CA ALA A 85 14.61 12.85 -18.90
C ALA A 85 13.14 12.87 -18.42
N THR A 86 12.18 12.40 -19.23
CA THR A 86 10.76 12.35 -18.88
C THR A 86 10.56 11.70 -17.51
N PRO A 87 9.77 12.31 -16.60
CA PRO A 87 9.49 11.73 -15.28
C PRO A 87 8.86 10.34 -15.36
N LYS A 88 9.34 9.44 -14.53
CA LYS A 88 9.02 8.02 -14.54
C LYS A 88 8.42 7.56 -13.23
N VAL A 89 7.48 6.64 -13.32
CA VAL A 89 6.96 5.86 -12.19
C VAL A 89 7.32 4.39 -12.44
N MET A 90 7.96 3.75 -11.47
CA MET A 90 8.17 2.30 -11.47
C MET A 90 7.14 1.64 -10.55
N VAL A 91 6.35 0.72 -11.09
CA VAL A 91 5.34 -0.03 -10.34
C VAL A 91 5.86 -1.43 -10.01
N PHE A 92 5.92 -1.74 -8.73
CA PHE A 92 6.30 -3.06 -8.24
C PHE A 92 5.06 -3.93 -8.07
N HIS A 93 4.90 -4.90 -8.97
CA HIS A 93 3.79 -5.87 -8.97
C HIS A 93 4.10 -7.13 -8.18
N ASN A 94 5.36 -7.50 -8.04
CA ASN A 94 5.81 -8.69 -7.32
C ASN A 94 6.60 -8.31 -6.06
N LYS A 95 6.72 -9.25 -5.12
CA LYS A 95 7.68 -9.18 -4.02
C LYS A 95 9.09 -9.48 -4.52
N LEU A 96 10.11 -8.96 -3.86
CA LEU A 96 11.51 -9.30 -4.10
C LEU A 96 11.74 -10.82 -3.92
N THR A 97 11.15 -11.39 -2.87
CA THR A 97 11.16 -12.83 -2.60
C THR A 97 10.63 -13.65 -3.79
N THR A 98 9.59 -13.16 -4.45
CA THR A 98 8.99 -13.79 -5.63
C THR A 98 9.90 -13.66 -6.85
N GLU A 99 10.46 -12.50 -7.11
CA GLU A 99 11.39 -12.27 -8.23
C GLU A 99 12.58 -13.23 -8.15
N ILE A 100 13.16 -13.40 -6.96
CA ILE A 100 14.26 -14.34 -6.72
C ILE A 100 13.81 -15.78 -6.94
N ALA A 101 12.67 -16.20 -6.38
CA ALA A 101 12.17 -17.57 -6.50
C ALA A 101 11.85 -17.95 -7.96
N LEU A 102 11.35 -17.02 -8.75
CA LEU A 102 11.02 -17.24 -10.16
C LEU A 102 12.23 -17.17 -11.10
N SER A 103 13.35 -16.61 -10.67
CA SER A 103 14.57 -16.44 -11.49
C SER A 103 15.22 -17.76 -11.92
N ARG A 104 14.87 -18.89 -11.31
CA ARG A 104 15.49 -20.22 -11.52
C ARG A 104 17.02 -20.25 -11.34
N ARG A 105 17.60 -19.21 -10.74
CA ARG A 105 19.02 -19.07 -10.42
C ARG A 105 19.19 -18.98 -8.93
N SER A 106 20.31 -19.51 -8.41
CA SER A 106 20.71 -19.19 -7.03
C SER A 106 21.16 -17.74 -7.01
N ILE A 107 20.31 -16.85 -6.50
CA ILE A 107 20.58 -15.42 -6.38
C ILE A 107 20.59 -15.10 -4.88
N ASP A 108 21.69 -14.52 -4.41
CA ASP A 108 21.72 -13.93 -3.09
C ASP A 108 20.78 -12.72 -3.03
N ARG A 109 19.89 -12.71 -2.04
CA ARG A 109 18.85 -11.69 -1.88
C ARG A 109 19.45 -10.31 -1.72
N GLN A 110 20.48 -10.19 -0.88
CA GLN A 110 21.11 -8.91 -0.56
C GLN A 110 21.86 -8.36 -1.78
N GLU A 111 22.64 -9.21 -2.45
CA GLU A 111 23.36 -8.83 -3.66
C GLU A 111 22.42 -8.37 -4.79
N TYR A 112 21.29 -9.08 -4.96
CA TYR A 112 20.29 -8.70 -5.95
C TYR A 112 19.63 -7.37 -5.62
N LEU A 113 19.21 -7.19 -4.37
CA LEU A 113 18.63 -5.93 -3.90
C LEU A 113 19.59 -4.75 -4.11
N GLU A 114 20.86 -4.89 -3.75
CA GLU A 114 21.86 -3.85 -3.95
C GLU A 114 22.06 -3.48 -5.43
N LYS A 115 22.03 -4.48 -6.32
CA LYS A 115 22.09 -4.22 -7.78
C LYS A 115 20.86 -3.43 -8.26
N VAL A 116 19.67 -3.83 -7.82
CA VAL A 116 18.42 -3.13 -8.16
C VAL A 116 18.44 -1.71 -7.59
N VAL A 117 18.83 -1.53 -6.35
CA VAL A 117 18.92 -0.21 -5.71
C VAL A 117 19.87 0.71 -6.47
N ARG A 118 21.08 0.26 -6.79
CA ARG A 118 22.04 1.05 -7.61
C ARG A 118 21.46 1.43 -8.97
N PHE A 119 20.71 0.52 -9.59
CA PHE A 119 20.05 0.79 -10.87
C PHE A 119 18.95 1.87 -10.72
N LEU A 120 18.12 1.76 -9.69
CA LEU A 120 17.05 2.72 -9.41
C LEU A 120 17.63 4.11 -9.05
N GLN A 121 18.63 4.18 -8.18
CA GLN A 121 19.32 5.41 -7.81
C GLN A 121 19.98 6.12 -9.00
N GLY A 122 20.54 5.34 -9.93
CA GLY A 122 21.10 5.88 -11.18
C GLY A 122 20.04 6.30 -12.22
N THR A 123 18.75 6.18 -11.92
CA THR A 123 17.64 6.56 -12.81
C THR A 123 17.05 7.91 -12.41
N LYS A 124 17.19 8.92 -13.29
CA LYS A 124 16.70 10.28 -13.01
C LYS A 124 15.18 10.36 -13.05
N ASN A 125 14.61 11.26 -12.24
CA ASN A 125 13.17 11.59 -12.23
C ASN A 125 12.28 10.36 -12.03
N LEU A 126 12.62 9.50 -11.05
CA LEU A 126 11.96 8.24 -10.76
C LEU A 126 11.17 8.31 -9.45
N THR A 127 9.93 7.87 -9.51
CA THR A 127 9.06 7.64 -8.35
C THR A 127 8.75 6.15 -8.25
N LEU A 128 8.80 5.56 -7.04
CA LEU A 128 8.45 4.16 -6.82
C LEU A 128 7.03 4.03 -6.30
N VAL A 129 6.29 3.09 -6.87
CA VAL A 129 4.94 2.73 -6.47
C VAL A 129 4.87 1.22 -6.24
N PHE A 130 4.26 0.82 -5.13
CA PHE A 130 4.00 -0.57 -4.77
C PHE A 130 2.49 -0.81 -4.76
N ILE A 131 2.05 -1.92 -5.32
CA ILE A 131 0.60 -2.23 -5.35
C ILE A 131 0.06 -2.76 -4.01
N SER A 132 0.93 -3.00 -3.03
CA SER A 132 0.55 -3.36 -1.65
C SER A 132 1.64 -3.00 -0.65
N GLU A 133 1.25 -2.86 0.61
CA GLU A 133 2.19 -2.63 1.72
C GLU A 133 3.14 -3.81 1.90
N SER A 134 2.67 -5.04 1.73
CA SER A 134 3.51 -6.24 1.89
C SER A 134 4.62 -6.30 0.83
N LYS A 135 4.33 -5.83 -0.41
CA LYS A 135 5.35 -5.74 -1.46
C LYS A 135 6.37 -4.65 -1.16
N ARG A 136 5.93 -3.48 -0.69
CA ARG A 136 6.83 -2.42 -0.25
C ARG A 136 7.74 -2.89 0.89
N ALA A 137 7.18 -3.56 1.88
CA ALA A 137 7.93 -4.08 3.03
C ALA A 137 8.95 -5.16 2.61
N ASP A 138 8.59 -6.06 1.69
CA ASP A 138 9.49 -7.11 1.21
C ASP A 138 10.66 -6.56 0.38
N TRP A 139 10.46 -5.49 -0.39
CA TRP A 139 11.52 -4.77 -1.08
C TRP A 139 12.38 -3.91 -0.13
N GLY A 140 11.84 -3.49 1.00
CA GLY A 140 12.54 -2.58 1.94
C GLY A 140 12.82 -1.19 1.35
N LEU A 141 12.10 -0.77 0.32
CA LEU A 141 12.31 0.50 -0.37
C LEU A 141 11.25 1.52 0.01
N ALA A 142 11.63 2.79 0.04
CA ALA A 142 10.70 3.90 0.16
C ALA A 142 9.90 4.07 -1.13
N GLY A 143 8.59 4.36 -1.02
CA GLY A 143 7.71 4.58 -2.17
C GLY A 143 6.24 4.64 -1.76
N ALA A 144 5.40 5.12 -2.67
CA ALA A 144 3.96 5.17 -2.45
C ALA A 144 3.34 3.77 -2.55
N VAL A 145 2.31 3.52 -1.73
CA VAL A 145 1.53 2.28 -1.80
C VAL A 145 0.17 2.59 -2.40
N LEU A 146 -0.11 2.04 -3.57
CA LEU A 146 -1.34 2.24 -4.33
C LEU A 146 -1.99 0.88 -4.60
N PRO A 147 -2.84 0.38 -3.69
CA PRO A 147 -3.60 -0.85 -3.92
C PRO A 147 -4.50 -0.73 -5.16
N PRO A 148 -4.78 -1.85 -5.85
CA PRO A 148 -5.67 -1.84 -7.00
C PRO A 148 -7.07 -1.33 -6.62
N GLY A 149 -7.76 -0.71 -7.57
CA GLY A 149 -9.16 -0.31 -7.43
C GLY A 149 -10.09 -1.31 -8.12
N ILE A 150 -11.32 -1.41 -7.65
CA ILE A 150 -12.38 -2.20 -8.29
C ILE A 150 -13.51 -1.25 -8.72
N ASP A 151 -13.85 -1.28 -10.01
CA ASP A 151 -14.97 -0.54 -10.55
C ASP A 151 -16.24 -1.40 -10.47
N PRO A 152 -17.24 -1.03 -9.67
CA PRO A 152 -18.47 -1.82 -9.52
C PRO A 152 -19.28 -1.95 -10.82
N VAL A 153 -19.06 -1.06 -11.79
CA VAL A 153 -19.75 -1.07 -13.09
C VAL A 153 -19.28 -2.24 -13.97
N ASP A 154 -18.01 -2.62 -13.85
CA ASP A 154 -17.42 -3.68 -14.66
C ASP A 154 -17.87 -5.09 -14.21
N TYR A 155 -18.39 -5.22 -12.97
CA TYR A 155 -18.67 -6.51 -12.31
C TYR A 155 -20.09 -6.54 -11.70
N GLY A 156 -20.59 -7.74 -11.50
CA GLY A 156 -21.90 -8.02 -10.90
C GLY A 156 -22.69 -9.09 -11.66
N GLY A 157 -23.92 -9.33 -11.24
CA GLY A 157 -24.80 -10.30 -11.88
C GLY A 157 -24.45 -11.75 -11.56
N TYR A 158 -23.85 -12.01 -10.38
CA TYR A 158 -23.54 -13.37 -9.93
C TYR A 158 -24.79 -14.24 -9.84
N ALA A 159 -24.78 -15.37 -10.53
CA ALA A 159 -25.82 -16.38 -10.53
C ALA A 159 -25.39 -17.66 -9.78
N GLY A 160 -24.13 -18.05 -9.88
CA GLY A 160 -23.59 -19.25 -9.25
C GLY A 160 -24.38 -20.53 -9.62
N ASP A 161 -24.96 -20.58 -10.82
CA ASP A 161 -25.77 -21.70 -11.31
C ASP A 161 -24.93 -22.92 -11.71
N LEU A 162 -23.68 -22.69 -12.08
CA LEU A 162 -22.74 -23.77 -12.42
C LEU A 162 -21.99 -24.21 -11.16
N ALA A 163 -22.33 -25.42 -10.66
CA ALA A 163 -21.69 -25.99 -9.48
C ALA A 163 -20.24 -26.46 -9.77
N LYS A 164 -19.37 -25.48 -10.10
CA LYS A 164 -17.94 -25.69 -10.39
C LYS A 164 -17.09 -24.62 -9.69
N VAL A 165 -15.87 -24.99 -9.38
CA VAL A 165 -14.84 -24.09 -8.87
C VAL A 165 -14.19 -23.35 -10.03
N LEU A 166 -14.00 -22.05 -9.88
CA LEU A 166 -13.26 -21.21 -10.82
C LEU A 166 -11.86 -20.94 -10.29
N ARG A 167 -10.87 -21.10 -11.15
CA ARG A 167 -9.47 -20.73 -10.95
C ARG A 167 -9.06 -19.83 -12.10
N VAL A 168 -8.41 -18.71 -11.83
CA VAL A 168 -7.96 -17.79 -12.87
C VAL A 168 -6.48 -17.46 -12.70
N GLY A 169 -5.71 -17.61 -13.76
CA GLY A 169 -4.29 -17.22 -13.77
C GLY A 169 -3.57 -17.70 -15.01
N ASN A 170 -2.52 -16.96 -15.39
CA ASN A 170 -1.61 -17.33 -16.46
C ASN A 170 -0.36 -18.02 -15.89
N GLY A 171 0.17 -19.04 -16.57
CA GLY A 171 1.39 -19.75 -16.17
C GLY A 171 1.31 -20.32 -14.76
N LEU A 172 0.20 -20.94 -14.36
CA LEU A 172 -0.06 -21.43 -13.01
C LEU A 172 1.02 -22.40 -12.54
N ARG A 173 1.40 -23.36 -13.40
CA ARG A 173 2.43 -24.36 -13.07
C ARG A 173 3.82 -23.73 -12.92
N VAL A 174 4.19 -22.83 -13.81
CA VAL A 174 5.50 -22.15 -13.77
C VAL A 174 5.62 -21.23 -12.54
N ARG A 175 4.47 -20.69 -12.07
CA ARG A 175 4.37 -19.79 -10.93
C ARG A 175 3.82 -20.48 -9.67
N ASP A 176 3.94 -21.81 -9.58
CA ASP A 176 3.40 -22.62 -8.49
C ASP A 176 3.87 -22.15 -7.11
N VAL A 177 5.13 -21.71 -6.99
CA VAL A 177 5.71 -21.21 -5.74
C VAL A 177 4.89 -20.08 -5.11
N MET A 178 4.27 -19.24 -5.94
CA MET A 178 3.46 -18.10 -5.48
C MET A 178 1.95 -18.32 -5.60
N LEU A 179 1.50 -19.08 -6.62
CA LEU A 179 0.07 -19.28 -6.91
C LEU A 179 -0.50 -20.57 -6.33
N GLY A 180 0.37 -21.51 -5.90
CA GLY A 180 -0.06 -22.75 -5.26
C GLY A 180 -0.82 -23.72 -6.19
N TYR A 181 -0.44 -23.82 -7.46
CA TYR A 181 -1.11 -24.71 -8.42
C TYR A 181 -1.14 -26.17 -7.95
N SER A 182 -0.01 -26.70 -7.47
CA SER A 182 0.07 -28.06 -6.94
C SER A 182 -0.87 -28.28 -5.74
N LEU A 183 -1.06 -27.26 -4.91
CA LEU A 183 -2.02 -27.26 -3.82
C LEU A 183 -3.46 -27.28 -4.34
N GLN A 184 -3.77 -26.48 -5.38
CA GLN A 184 -5.10 -26.48 -6.01
C GLN A 184 -5.48 -27.86 -6.53
N GLU A 185 -4.55 -28.56 -7.19
CA GLU A 185 -4.81 -29.90 -7.72
C GLU A 185 -5.13 -30.90 -6.61
N ARG A 186 -4.45 -30.84 -5.47
CA ARG A 186 -4.75 -31.72 -4.32
C ARG A 186 -6.13 -31.40 -3.70
N ILE A 187 -6.41 -30.13 -3.41
CA ILE A 187 -7.70 -29.72 -2.82
C ILE A 187 -8.86 -30.09 -3.73
N LEU A 188 -8.68 -29.94 -5.06
CA LEU A 188 -9.76 -30.13 -6.03
C LEU A 188 -9.84 -31.55 -6.60
N GLN A 189 -9.08 -32.50 -6.09
CA GLN A 189 -9.11 -33.86 -6.59
C GLN A 189 -10.55 -34.44 -6.60
N GLY A 190 -11.07 -34.77 -7.78
CA GLY A 190 -12.43 -35.28 -7.98
C GLY A 190 -13.55 -34.23 -7.93
N LEU A 191 -13.23 -32.95 -7.67
CA LEU A 191 -14.21 -31.85 -7.71
C LEU A 191 -14.26 -31.18 -9.09
N PRO A 192 -15.43 -30.77 -9.54
CA PRO A 192 -15.59 -30.07 -10.82
C PRO A 192 -14.96 -28.66 -10.76
N SER A 193 -14.02 -28.39 -11.65
CA SER A 193 -13.35 -27.10 -11.71
C SER A 193 -13.09 -26.64 -13.15
N THR A 194 -12.84 -25.33 -13.30
CA THR A 194 -12.43 -24.71 -14.58
C THR A 194 -11.22 -23.82 -14.31
N ILE A 195 -10.22 -23.87 -15.19
CA ILE A 195 -9.09 -22.94 -15.22
C ILE A 195 -9.29 -21.97 -16.37
N LEU A 196 -9.26 -20.66 -16.08
CA LEU A 196 -9.22 -19.61 -17.09
C LEU A 196 -7.83 -18.97 -17.14
N GLY A 197 -7.33 -18.77 -18.35
CA GLY A 197 -6.07 -18.07 -18.61
C GLY A 197 -5.12 -18.85 -19.50
N LEU A 198 -3.97 -18.28 -19.81
CA LEU A 198 -2.96 -18.83 -20.69
C LEU A 198 -2.06 -19.84 -19.94
N ASN A 199 -2.36 -21.11 -20.09
CA ASN A 199 -1.62 -22.22 -19.45
C ASN A 199 -1.44 -23.36 -20.46
N PRO A 200 -0.53 -23.23 -21.44
CA PRO A 200 -0.39 -24.20 -22.52
C PRO A 200 0.07 -25.61 -22.06
N ASP A 201 0.63 -25.66 -20.87
CA ASP A 201 1.14 -26.87 -20.21
C ASP A 201 0.12 -27.56 -19.28
N ILE A 202 -1.11 -26.99 -19.16
CA ILE A 202 -2.19 -27.56 -18.34
C ILE A 202 -3.34 -28.01 -19.24
N PRO A 203 -3.67 -29.31 -19.24
CA PRO A 203 -4.80 -29.84 -20.02
C PRO A 203 -6.13 -29.19 -19.57
N ASN A 204 -7.05 -29.00 -20.51
CA ASN A 204 -8.40 -28.48 -20.26
C ASN A 204 -8.42 -27.07 -19.64
N CYS A 205 -7.34 -26.31 -19.77
CA CYS A 205 -7.33 -24.90 -19.48
C CYS A 205 -8.09 -24.13 -20.59
N HIS A 206 -8.90 -23.17 -20.20
CA HIS A 206 -9.74 -22.42 -21.13
C HIS A 206 -9.25 -20.96 -21.20
N MET A 207 -8.98 -20.50 -22.43
CA MET A 207 -8.77 -19.08 -22.70
C MET A 207 -10.11 -18.51 -23.16
N PRO A 208 -10.67 -17.50 -22.47
CA PRO A 208 -11.94 -16.90 -22.91
C PRO A 208 -11.79 -16.32 -24.33
N ALA A 209 -12.85 -16.33 -25.11
CA ALA A 209 -12.84 -15.71 -26.43
C ALA A 209 -12.74 -14.20 -26.35
N ASP A 210 -13.38 -13.62 -25.34
CA ASP A 210 -13.41 -12.18 -25.09
C ASP A 210 -13.69 -11.86 -23.62
N TRP A 211 -13.75 -10.56 -23.30
CA TRP A 211 -14.06 -10.04 -21.98
C TRP A 211 -15.47 -10.39 -21.48
N ASP A 212 -16.44 -10.50 -22.39
CA ASP A 212 -17.81 -10.84 -22.01
C ASP A 212 -17.92 -12.31 -21.59
N GLU A 213 -17.27 -13.22 -22.29
CA GLU A 213 -17.15 -14.62 -21.84
C GLU A 213 -16.43 -14.73 -20.51
N TYR A 214 -15.33 -13.97 -20.30
CA TYR A 214 -14.63 -13.97 -19.02
C TYR A 214 -15.58 -13.58 -17.87
N ARG A 215 -16.33 -12.50 -18.03
CA ARG A 215 -17.32 -12.04 -17.03
C ARG A 215 -18.45 -13.05 -16.82
N GLU A 216 -18.93 -13.66 -17.90
CA GLU A 216 -19.98 -14.70 -17.82
C GLU A 216 -19.49 -15.92 -17.04
N ARG A 217 -18.24 -16.34 -17.22
CA ARG A 217 -17.63 -17.39 -16.41
C ARG A 217 -17.58 -17.01 -14.92
N MET A 218 -17.21 -15.78 -14.62
CA MET A 218 -17.25 -15.25 -13.25
C MET A 218 -18.66 -15.27 -12.65
N ARG A 219 -19.70 -14.93 -13.42
CA ARG A 219 -21.09 -14.91 -12.94
C ARG A 219 -21.65 -16.30 -12.67
N ARG A 220 -21.30 -17.28 -13.49
CA ARG A 220 -21.91 -18.60 -13.47
C ARG A 220 -21.26 -19.59 -12.51
N HIS A 221 -19.92 -19.57 -12.35
CA HIS A 221 -19.23 -20.48 -11.45
C HIS A 221 -19.63 -20.21 -9.99
N ARG A 222 -19.71 -21.30 -9.20
CA ARG A 222 -20.23 -21.26 -7.84
C ARG A 222 -19.28 -20.69 -6.83
N VAL A 223 -17.96 -20.92 -6.96
CA VAL A 223 -16.95 -20.51 -5.99
C VAL A 223 -15.61 -20.25 -6.68
N TYR A 224 -14.89 -19.25 -6.19
CA TYR A 224 -13.52 -18.96 -6.60
C TYR A 224 -12.52 -19.57 -5.62
N LEU A 225 -11.46 -20.22 -6.11
CA LEU A 225 -10.36 -20.73 -5.29
C LEU A 225 -9.13 -19.85 -5.43
N ASN A 226 -8.64 -19.30 -4.32
CA ASN A 226 -7.40 -18.54 -4.22
C ASN A 226 -6.40 -19.31 -3.33
N THR A 227 -5.21 -19.56 -3.86
CA THR A 227 -4.13 -20.27 -3.14
C THR A 227 -2.81 -19.52 -3.17
N THR A 228 -2.88 -18.18 -3.25
CA THR A 228 -1.67 -17.36 -3.19
C THR A 228 -0.92 -17.57 -1.88
N ARG A 229 0.40 -17.83 -1.98
CA ARG A 229 1.22 -18.33 -0.87
C ARG A 229 2.07 -17.22 -0.25
N ASN A 230 1.96 -17.06 1.06
CA ASN A 230 2.94 -16.29 1.83
C ASN A 230 4.24 -17.13 1.98
N PRO A 231 5.47 -16.56 1.86
CA PRO A 231 5.78 -15.12 1.74
C PRO A 231 5.82 -14.59 0.30
N PHE A 232 5.52 -15.40 -0.71
CA PHE A 232 5.73 -15.08 -2.12
C PHE A 232 4.70 -14.12 -2.70
N GLU A 233 3.45 -14.14 -2.24
CA GLU A 233 2.40 -13.27 -2.77
C GLU A 233 1.48 -12.74 -1.66
N ASP A 234 0.70 -11.71 -2.00
CA ASP A 234 -0.38 -11.23 -1.16
C ASP A 234 -1.52 -12.25 -1.08
N GLY A 235 -2.35 -12.15 -0.06
CA GLY A 235 -3.55 -12.99 0.12
C GLY A 235 -4.65 -12.70 -0.89
N TYR A 236 -4.38 -11.88 -1.89
CA TYR A 236 -5.30 -11.55 -2.97
C TYR A 236 -4.54 -11.21 -4.26
N ASN A 237 -5.24 -11.34 -5.38
CA ASN A 237 -4.84 -10.87 -6.69
C ASN A 237 -6.03 -10.24 -7.41
N LEU A 238 -5.81 -9.60 -8.56
CA LEU A 238 -6.90 -8.92 -9.28
C LEU A 238 -8.05 -9.87 -9.63
N ALA A 239 -7.76 -11.10 -10.09
CA ALA A 239 -8.82 -12.06 -10.44
C ALA A 239 -9.70 -12.45 -9.25
N MET A 240 -9.11 -12.60 -8.05
CA MET A 240 -9.87 -12.81 -6.82
C MET A 240 -10.75 -11.59 -6.48
N LEU A 241 -10.19 -10.38 -6.55
CA LEU A 241 -10.97 -9.16 -6.30
C LEU A 241 -12.11 -8.98 -7.30
N GLU A 242 -11.90 -9.35 -8.55
CA GLU A 242 -12.91 -9.37 -9.62
C GLU A 242 -14.02 -10.40 -9.35
N ALA A 243 -13.64 -11.59 -8.86
CA ALA A 243 -14.58 -12.62 -8.44
C ALA A 243 -15.47 -12.12 -7.27
N MET A 244 -14.85 -11.53 -6.24
CA MET A 244 -15.57 -10.90 -5.14
C MET A 244 -16.50 -9.77 -5.63
N ALA A 245 -16.00 -8.91 -6.52
CA ALA A 245 -16.78 -7.82 -7.10
C ALA A 245 -17.95 -8.30 -7.96
N THR A 246 -17.83 -9.46 -8.60
CA THR A 246 -18.95 -10.11 -9.30
C THR A 246 -20.03 -10.57 -8.32
N GLY A 247 -19.66 -10.87 -7.07
CA GLY A 247 -20.51 -11.44 -6.03
C GLY A 247 -20.29 -12.95 -5.86
N MET A 248 -19.14 -13.46 -6.30
CA MET A 248 -18.74 -14.86 -6.12
C MET A 248 -18.04 -15.03 -4.78
N PRO A 249 -18.45 -16.01 -3.94
CA PRO A 249 -17.72 -16.30 -2.71
C PRO A 249 -16.34 -16.91 -3.02
N VAL A 250 -15.39 -16.70 -2.12
CA VAL A 250 -14.01 -17.14 -2.26
C VAL A 250 -13.66 -18.16 -1.19
N VAL A 251 -13.00 -19.24 -1.58
CA VAL A 251 -12.25 -20.11 -0.66
C VAL A 251 -10.77 -19.79 -0.85
N SER A 252 -10.08 -19.45 0.22
CA SER A 252 -8.71 -18.92 0.16
C SER A 252 -7.78 -19.61 1.14
N LEU A 253 -6.55 -19.90 0.68
CA LEU A 253 -5.46 -20.21 1.60
C LEU A 253 -5.23 -19.02 2.53
N ALA A 254 -4.98 -19.30 3.81
CA ALA A 254 -4.70 -18.27 4.79
C ALA A 254 -3.43 -17.46 4.43
N ASN A 255 -3.56 -16.14 4.52
CA ASN A 255 -2.49 -15.22 4.21
C ASN A 255 -2.73 -13.92 4.99
N PRO A 256 -1.71 -13.30 5.64
CA PRO A 256 -1.88 -12.11 6.47
C PRO A 256 -2.54 -10.90 5.79
N SER A 257 -2.43 -10.81 4.47
CA SER A 257 -3.04 -9.71 3.69
C SER A 257 -4.38 -10.06 3.04
N SER A 258 -4.96 -11.23 3.35
CA SER A 258 -6.25 -11.66 2.79
C SER A 258 -7.39 -10.71 3.16
N PRO A 259 -8.27 -10.33 2.23
CA PRO A 259 -9.48 -9.59 2.52
C PRO A 259 -10.64 -10.48 3.00
N ILE A 260 -10.44 -11.80 3.07
CA ILE A 260 -11.49 -12.75 3.45
C ILE A 260 -11.67 -12.77 4.97
N GLU A 261 -12.91 -12.66 5.39
CA GLU A 261 -13.40 -12.87 6.76
C GLU A 261 -14.11 -14.22 6.79
N ASP A 262 -13.53 -15.19 7.54
CA ASP A 262 -13.98 -16.57 7.54
C ASP A 262 -15.46 -16.71 7.88
N GLY A 263 -16.19 -17.49 7.09
CA GLY A 263 -17.63 -17.73 7.23
C GLY A 263 -18.55 -16.55 6.87
N VAL A 264 -17.99 -15.34 6.61
CA VAL A 264 -18.75 -14.10 6.29
C VAL A 264 -18.77 -13.83 4.80
N ASN A 265 -17.60 -13.59 4.21
CA ASN A 265 -17.47 -13.24 2.79
C ASN A 265 -16.71 -14.29 1.98
N GLY A 266 -16.34 -15.40 2.62
CA GLY A 266 -15.61 -16.54 2.07
C GLY A 266 -15.21 -17.51 3.17
N PHE A 267 -14.37 -18.48 2.81
CA PHE A 267 -13.68 -19.36 3.76
C PHE A 267 -12.18 -19.17 3.63
N VAL A 268 -11.48 -19.17 4.76
CA VAL A 268 -10.02 -19.05 4.80
C VAL A 268 -9.43 -20.05 5.80
N SER A 269 -8.44 -20.84 5.36
CA SER A 269 -7.76 -21.81 6.22
C SER A 269 -6.33 -22.10 5.73
N GLU A 270 -5.45 -22.57 6.61
CA GLU A 270 -4.17 -23.20 6.25
C GLU A 270 -4.33 -24.70 6.00
N ASP A 271 -5.43 -25.31 6.44
CA ASP A 271 -5.73 -26.74 6.31
C ASP A 271 -6.41 -27.04 4.97
N GLU A 272 -5.80 -27.96 4.19
CA GLU A 272 -6.32 -28.39 2.87
C GLU A 272 -7.71 -29.04 2.98
N THR A 273 -7.98 -29.77 4.06
CA THR A 273 -9.28 -30.44 4.29
C THR A 273 -10.36 -29.40 4.56
N ALA A 274 -10.09 -28.42 5.43
CA ALA A 274 -11.03 -27.34 5.70
C ALA A 274 -11.34 -26.49 4.46
N LEU A 275 -10.33 -26.24 3.60
CA LEU A 275 -10.55 -25.56 2.32
C LEU A 275 -11.45 -26.39 1.40
N ARG A 276 -11.21 -27.71 1.33
CA ARG A 276 -12.04 -28.64 0.54
C ARG A 276 -13.48 -28.67 1.06
N ASP A 277 -13.68 -28.80 2.36
CA ASP A 277 -15.01 -28.81 2.99
C ASP A 277 -15.78 -27.52 2.69
N GLY A 278 -15.10 -26.37 2.76
CA GLY A 278 -15.68 -25.08 2.38
C GLY A 278 -16.12 -25.02 0.90
N ILE A 279 -15.31 -25.59 0.00
CA ILE A 279 -15.64 -25.71 -1.43
C ILE A 279 -16.87 -26.61 -1.61
N GLU A 280 -16.85 -27.84 -1.05
CA GLU A 280 -17.96 -28.81 -1.18
C GLU A 280 -19.26 -28.26 -0.63
N MET A 281 -19.23 -27.55 0.51
CA MET A 281 -20.39 -26.87 1.08
C MET A 281 -20.97 -25.83 0.10
N LEU A 282 -20.11 -24.99 -0.50
CA LEU A 282 -20.58 -23.95 -1.44
C LEU A 282 -21.07 -24.59 -2.74
N LEU A 283 -20.43 -25.63 -3.25
CA LEU A 283 -20.88 -26.37 -4.42
C LEU A 283 -22.26 -27.02 -4.17
N GLY A 284 -22.49 -27.55 -2.99
CA GLY A 284 -23.77 -28.18 -2.60
C GLY A 284 -24.89 -27.17 -2.25
N ASN A 285 -24.56 -25.95 -1.87
CA ASN A 285 -25.55 -24.97 -1.40
C ASN A 285 -25.45 -23.61 -2.13
N ARG A 286 -26.22 -23.48 -3.22
CA ARG A 286 -26.25 -22.25 -4.03
C ARG A 286 -26.74 -21.03 -3.21
N SER A 287 -27.74 -21.19 -2.37
CA SER A 287 -28.29 -20.06 -1.59
C SER A 287 -27.25 -19.49 -0.65
N ARG A 288 -26.43 -20.35 0.01
CA ARG A 288 -25.32 -19.93 0.83
C ARG A 288 -24.22 -19.25 0.02
N ALA A 289 -23.90 -19.78 -1.17
CA ALA A 289 -22.94 -19.16 -2.07
C ALA A 289 -23.36 -17.74 -2.49
N VAL A 290 -24.65 -17.56 -2.82
CA VAL A 290 -25.20 -16.23 -3.19
C VAL A 290 -25.15 -15.26 -2.00
N SER A 291 -25.52 -15.71 -0.80
CA SER A 291 -25.49 -14.86 0.39
C SER A 291 -24.06 -14.43 0.75
N MET A 292 -23.14 -15.38 0.81
CA MET A 292 -21.71 -15.12 1.10
C MET A 292 -21.05 -14.27 0.02
N GLY A 293 -21.39 -14.51 -1.24
CA GLY A 293 -20.91 -13.71 -2.38
C GLY A 293 -21.38 -12.26 -2.34
N ARG A 294 -22.57 -11.98 -1.82
CA ARG A 294 -23.04 -10.61 -1.59
C ARG A 294 -22.13 -9.89 -0.59
N SER A 295 -21.87 -10.53 0.55
CA SER A 295 -20.93 -9.99 1.55
C SER A 295 -19.51 -9.81 0.96
N ALA A 296 -19.05 -10.73 0.10
CA ALA A 296 -17.79 -10.59 -0.60
C ALA A 296 -17.75 -9.34 -1.50
N ARG A 297 -18.83 -9.09 -2.24
CA ARG A 297 -18.94 -7.87 -3.07
C ARG A 297 -18.93 -6.60 -2.23
N GLU A 298 -19.69 -6.53 -1.17
CA GLU A 298 -19.73 -5.36 -0.27
C GLU A 298 -18.33 -5.09 0.31
N SER A 299 -17.68 -6.12 0.82
CA SER A 299 -16.33 -6.02 1.40
C SER A 299 -15.28 -5.52 0.40
N VAL A 300 -15.26 -6.03 -0.83
CA VAL A 300 -14.25 -5.63 -1.82
C VAL A 300 -14.46 -4.21 -2.32
N LEU A 301 -15.70 -3.78 -2.49
CA LEU A 301 -16.00 -2.42 -2.94
C LEU A 301 -15.67 -1.36 -1.88
N ASP A 302 -15.82 -1.70 -0.60
CA ASP A 302 -15.41 -0.83 0.51
C ASP A 302 -13.88 -0.75 0.63
N ARG A 303 -13.19 -1.89 0.56
CA ARG A 303 -11.73 -1.97 0.77
C ARG A 303 -10.91 -1.45 -0.41
N PHE A 304 -11.40 -1.67 -1.64
CA PHE A 304 -10.70 -1.36 -2.89
C PHE A 304 -11.49 -0.42 -3.82
N PRO A 305 -11.98 0.73 -3.35
CA PRO A 305 -12.80 1.62 -4.16
C PRO A 305 -11.99 2.23 -5.30
N MET A 306 -12.54 2.17 -6.53
CA MET A 306 -11.91 2.74 -7.73
C MET A 306 -11.61 4.23 -7.59
N GLY A 307 -12.47 5.00 -6.93
CA GLY A 307 -12.26 6.44 -6.71
C GLY A 307 -10.95 6.74 -5.99
N ARG A 308 -10.61 5.98 -4.94
CA ARG A 308 -9.33 6.12 -4.20
C ARG A 308 -8.13 5.77 -5.07
N PHE A 309 -8.24 4.72 -5.88
CA PHE A 309 -7.19 4.34 -6.83
C PHE A 309 -6.91 5.47 -7.83
N VAL A 310 -7.96 6.00 -8.45
CA VAL A 310 -7.86 7.10 -9.43
C VAL A 310 -7.27 8.35 -8.80
N GLU A 311 -7.75 8.76 -7.62
CA GLU A 311 -7.25 9.94 -6.93
C GLU A 311 -5.76 9.82 -6.56
N ASN A 312 -5.37 8.68 -6.00
CA ASN A 312 -3.99 8.43 -5.62
C ASN A 312 -3.05 8.43 -6.85
N TRP A 313 -3.47 7.82 -7.96
CA TRP A 313 -2.70 7.85 -9.20
C TRP A 313 -2.60 9.25 -9.80
N LYS A 314 -3.69 10.02 -9.82
CA LYS A 314 -3.64 11.43 -10.24
C LYS A 314 -2.62 12.21 -9.45
N ARG A 315 -2.64 12.07 -8.12
CA ARG A 315 -1.68 12.72 -7.24
C ARG A 315 -0.23 12.35 -7.58
N ILE A 316 0.07 11.06 -7.82
CA ILE A 316 1.41 10.62 -8.21
C ILE A 316 1.81 11.21 -9.56
N LEU A 317 0.94 11.18 -10.57
CA LEU A 317 1.28 11.61 -11.92
C LEU A 317 1.33 13.15 -12.05
N GLU A 318 0.53 13.88 -11.32
CA GLU A 318 0.53 15.36 -11.32
C GLU A 318 1.71 15.94 -10.51
N PHE A 319 2.06 15.33 -9.39
CA PHE A 319 3.07 15.84 -8.45
C PHE A 319 4.42 15.11 -8.49
N THR A 320 4.71 14.30 -9.51
CA THR A 320 6.03 13.67 -9.61
C THR A 320 7.11 14.75 -9.75
N PRO A 321 7.96 14.98 -8.74
CA PRO A 321 8.95 16.06 -8.78
C PRO A 321 9.98 15.78 -9.87
N THR A 322 10.29 16.78 -10.67
CA THR A 322 11.47 16.75 -11.54
C THR A 322 12.72 16.86 -10.67
N GLY A 323 13.57 15.84 -10.67
CA GLY A 323 14.91 15.92 -10.09
C GLY A 323 15.19 15.16 -8.80
N LYS A 324 14.27 14.33 -8.26
CA LYS A 324 14.56 13.49 -7.09
C LYS A 324 15.01 12.09 -7.49
N THR A 325 16.18 11.69 -7.01
CA THR A 325 16.75 10.34 -7.12
C THR A 325 16.02 9.38 -6.17
N VAL A 326 15.89 8.11 -6.57
CA VAL A 326 15.45 7.03 -5.66
C VAL A 326 16.40 6.96 -4.48
N ARG A 327 15.88 7.05 -3.28
CA ARG A 327 16.66 6.95 -2.04
C ARG A 327 16.37 5.61 -1.36
N ASN A 328 17.41 4.97 -0.83
CA ASN A 328 17.26 3.91 0.14
C ASN A 328 16.61 4.46 1.41
N ARG A 329 15.98 3.61 2.22
CA ARG A 329 15.51 3.98 3.56
C ARG A 329 16.63 4.56 4.44
N GLU A 330 17.87 4.19 4.16
CA GLU A 330 19.07 4.71 4.84
C GLU A 330 19.51 6.09 4.32
N ASP A 331 19.12 6.47 3.07
CA ASP A 331 19.36 7.78 2.44
C ASP A 331 18.14 8.72 2.52
N GLU A 332 17.12 8.39 3.30
CA GLU A 332 16.09 9.38 3.66
C GLU A 332 16.82 10.58 4.23
N THR A 333 16.58 11.75 3.64
CA THR A 333 17.20 12.99 4.08
C THR A 333 17.01 13.06 5.58
N ARG A 334 18.09 12.97 6.33
CA ARG A 334 18.07 13.06 7.78
C ARG A 334 17.54 14.44 8.12
N LEU A 335 16.22 14.49 8.41
CA LEU A 335 15.55 15.73 8.73
C LEU A 335 16.06 16.25 10.06
N LYS A 336 16.16 17.54 10.18
CA LYS A 336 16.31 18.23 11.45
C LYS A 336 14.92 18.51 11.99
N ILE A 337 14.53 17.80 13.04
CA ILE A 337 13.19 17.89 13.62
C ILE A 337 13.28 18.61 14.97
N LEU A 338 12.62 19.76 15.08
CA LEU A 338 12.36 20.36 16.37
C LEU A 338 11.07 19.76 16.92
N MET A 339 11.21 18.86 17.90
CA MET A 339 10.08 18.15 18.50
C MET A 339 9.73 18.79 19.84
N SER A 340 8.47 19.18 20.00
CA SER A 340 7.99 19.84 21.20
C SER A 340 6.91 19.04 21.91
N TYR A 341 7.10 18.78 23.20
CA TYR A 341 6.16 18.06 24.06
C TYR A 341 6.42 18.35 25.55
N ALA A 342 5.41 18.15 26.40
CA ALA A 342 5.62 18.23 27.85
C ALA A 342 6.21 16.91 28.37
N ALA A 343 7.42 16.97 28.94
CA ALA A 343 8.11 15.77 29.43
C ALA A 343 7.46 15.25 30.72
N ASN A 344 6.96 14.02 30.67
CA ASN A 344 6.44 13.29 31.82
C ASN A 344 6.88 11.82 31.80
N PRO A 345 6.84 11.08 32.92
CA PRO A 345 7.38 9.71 33.01
C PRO A 345 6.70 8.67 32.11
N GLN A 346 5.46 8.93 31.66
CA GLN A 346 4.65 8.00 30.89
C GLN A 346 4.35 8.51 29.47
N THR A 347 5.06 9.52 29.00
CA THR A 347 4.74 10.14 27.71
C THR A 347 4.99 9.25 26.52
N THR A 348 3.98 9.11 25.68
CA THR A 348 4.09 8.47 24.35
C THR A 348 5.10 9.19 23.46
N ALA A 349 5.29 10.50 23.66
CA ALA A 349 6.26 11.32 22.91
C ALA A 349 7.70 10.79 23.02
N ALA A 350 8.10 10.24 24.16
CA ALA A 350 9.44 9.66 24.35
C ALA A 350 9.71 8.46 23.44
N PHE A 351 8.71 7.63 23.19
CA PHE A 351 8.83 6.49 22.24
C PHE A 351 8.91 6.99 20.80
N LEU A 352 8.12 7.99 20.45
CA LEU A 352 8.16 8.62 19.13
C LEU A 352 9.52 9.31 18.89
N GLU A 353 10.02 10.05 19.87
CA GLU A 353 11.35 10.65 19.85
C GLU A 353 12.44 9.59 19.61
N LYS A 354 12.42 8.51 20.39
CA LYS A 354 13.41 7.40 20.23
C LYS A 354 13.38 6.81 18.83
N ALA A 355 12.19 6.63 18.25
CA ALA A 355 12.02 6.12 16.90
C ALA A 355 12.54 7.11 15.84
N LEU A 356 12.21 8.40 15.97
CA LEU A 356 12.65 9.44 15.04
C LEU A 356 14.19 9.63 15.07
N ARG A 357 14.82 9.56 16.23
CA ARG A 357 16.28 9.69 16.38
C ARG A 357 17.08 8.58 15.68
N ARG A 358 16.46 7.45 15.34
CA ARG A 358 17.14 6.39 14.57
C ARG A 358 17.44 6.83 13.13
N HIS A 359 16.63 7.74 12.58
CA HIS A 359 16.68 8.11 11.17
C HIS A 359 16.84 9.62 10.94
N HIS A 360 16.61 10.45 11.95
CA HIS A 360 16.58 11.90 11.86
C HIS A 360 17.44 12.55 12.96
N GLU A 361 17.79 13.81 12.76
CA GLU A 361 18.40 14.65 13.79
C GLU A 361 17.27 15.35 14.55
N VAL A 362 17.07 15.01 15.82
CA VAL A 362 15.97 15.50 16.62
C VAL A 362 16.51 16.33 17.78
N LEU A 363 16.05 17.57 17.89
CA LEU A 363 16.18 18.38 19.10
C LEU A 363 14.80 18.48 19.76
N THR A 364 14.75 18.24 21.06
CA THR A 364 13.52 18.31 21.84
C THR A 364 13.45 19.59 22.66
N TYR A 365 12.23 20.12 22.81
CA TYR A 365 11.92 21.31 23.59
C TYR A 365 10.54 21.20 24.22
N GLY A 366 10.39 21.70 25.43
CA GLY A 366 9.08 21.77 26.11
C GLY A 366 9.20 21.82 27.63
N PRO A 367 8.08 22.06 28.36
CA PRO A 367 8.10 22.06 29.80
C PRO A 367 8.23 20.66 30.38
N GLY A 368 8.82 20.55 31.57
CA GLY A 368 8.69 19.39 32.42
C GLY A 368 7.37 19.43 33.20
N VAL A 369 6.87 18.30 33.64
CA VAL A 369 5.74 18.25 34.59
C VAL A 369 6.17 18.71 35.96
N THR A 370 5.28 19.44 36.64
CA THR A 370 5.52 19.89 38.01
C THR A 370 5.30 18.76 39.03
N GLU A 371 5.88 18.89 40.22
CA GLU A 371 5.68 17.96 41.33
C GLU A 371 4.20 17.81 41.67
N GLU A 372 3.41 18.87 41.53
CA GLU A 372 1.98 18.86 41.73
C GLU A 372 1.25 17.93 40.74
N ILE A 373 1.65 17.98 39.44
CA ILE A 373 1.11 17.10 38.40
C ILE A 373 1.54 15.64 38.65
N LEU A 374 2.78 15.41 39.07
CA LEU A 374 3.28 14.07 39.39
C LEU A 374 2.45 13.45 40.52
N ARG A 375 2.18 14.19 41.59
CA ARG A 375 1.33 13.75 42.69
C ARG A 375 -0.11 13.51 42.25
N ALA A 376 -0.71 14.44 41.54
CA ALA A 376 -2.08 14.32 41.09
C ALA A 376 -2.33 13.12 40.16
N ARG A 377 -1.29 12.60 39.53
CA ARG A 377 -1.34 11.46 38.62
C ARG A 377 -0.68 10.21 39.16
N ASP A 378 -0.27 10.18 40.45
CA ASP A 378 0.39 9.06 41.11
C ASP A 378 1.65 8.58 40.35
N LEU A 379 2.48 9.53 39.87
CA LEU A 379 3.68 9.29 39.07
C LEU A 379 4.97 9.54 39.86
N GLU A 380 4.92 9.84 41.16
CA GLU A 380 6.11 10.22 41.94
C GLU A 380 7.17 9.13 41.99
N GLU A 381 6.77 7.85 42.08
CA GLU A 381 7.68 6.70 42.13
C GLU A 381 8.50 6.49 40.85
N ILE A 382 8.02 7.00 39.70
CA ILE A 382 8.68 6.85 38.41
C ILE A 382 9.21 8.18 37.84
N ARG A 383 9.35 9.22 38.70
CA ARG A 383 9.85 10.55 38.30
C ARG A 383 11.18 10.50 37.56
N ASP A 384 12.08 9.58 37.96
CA ASP A 384 13.41 9.43 37.38
C ASP A 384 13.39 8.95 35.90
N ARG A 385 12.22 8.52 35.40
CA ARG A 385 12.05 8.17 34.00
C ARG A 385 11.82 9.37 33.10
N VAL A 386 11.66 10.57 33.64
CA VAL A 386 11.50 11.80 32.85
C VAL A 386 12.79 12.11 32.15
N ARG A 387 12.72 12.14 30.81
CA ARG A 387 13.87 12.56 30.01
C ARG A 387 13.95 14.08 29.95
N GLN A 388 15.12 14.62 30.13
CA GLN A 388 15.37 16.06 29.93
C GLN A 388 15.38 16.36 28.42
N HIS A 389 14.80 17.53 28.05
CA HIS A 389 14.88 18.04 26.69
C HIS A 389 16.29 18.48 26.33
N ASP A 390 16.64 18.37 25.03
CA ASP A 390 17.95 18.83 24.52
C ASP A 390 18.10 20.36 24.66
N VAL A 391 16.99 21.09 24.48
CA VAL A 391 16.93 22.54 24.70
C VAL A 391 16.15 22.78 25.98
N PRO A 392 16.74 23.38 27.03
CA PRO A 392 16.03 23.69 28.26
C PRO A 392 14.84 24.62 28.01
N TYR A 393 13.72 24.31 28.67
CA TYR A 393 12.53 25.13 28.56
C TYR A 393 12.71 26.51 29.26
N PHE A 394 12.36 27.59 28.57
CA PHE A 394 12.48 28.96 29.07
C PHE A 394 11.39 29.91 28.58
N THR A 395 10.60 29.56 27.55
CA THR A 395 9.56 30.41 26.98
C THR A 395 8.56 29.60 26.19
N ASP A 396 7.36 30.15 25.95
CA ASP A 396 6.37 29.62 25.02
C ASP A 396 6.46 30.27 23.61
N ASP A 397 7.41 31.17 23.40
CA ASP A 397 7.57 31.94 22.15
C ASP A 397 8.53 31.24 21.20
N LEU A 398 8.00 30.63 20.15
CA LEU A 398 8.78 29.87 19.13
C LEU A 398 9.89 30.72 18.47
N PRO A 399 9.67 32.01 18.06
CA PRO A 399 10.75 32.86 17.59
C PRO A 399 11.94 32.94 18.53
N GLU A 400 11.70 32.97 19.83
CA GLU A 400 12.79 33.01 20.82
C GLU A 400 13.46 31.67 20.98
N VAL A 401 12.70 30.56 20.91
CA VAL A 401 13.27 29.20 20.89
C VAL A 401 14.17 29.01 19.67
N LEU A 402 13.72 29.40 18.48
CA LEU A 402 14.49 29.27 17.24
C LEU A 402 15.82 30.04 17.30
N ARG A 403 15.87 31.20 17.97
CA ARG A 403 17.10 31.97 18.15
C ARG A 403 18.14 31.30 19.08
N ARG A 404 17.69 30.40 19.95
CA ARG A 404 18.55 29.70 20.93
C ARG A 404 18.90 28.28 20.51
N LEU A 405 18.50 27.86 19.32
CA LEU A 405 18.99 26.59 18.76
C LEU A 405 20.50 26.68 18.48
N PRO A 406 21.23 25.56 18.43
CA PRO A 406 22.65 25.55 18.12
C PRO A 406 22.97 26.28 16.82
N ASP A 407 24.11 26.95 16.75
CA ASP A 407 24.55 27.73 15.59
C ASP A 407 24.45 26.93 14.29
N GLY A 408 23.76 27.53 13.31
CA GLY A 408 23.56 26.90 12.00
C GLY A 408 22.53 25.76 11.98
N TRP A 409 21.90 25.40 13.10
CA TRP A 409 20.85 24.39 13.15
C TRP A 409 19.50 25.02 12.84
N LYS A 410 18.85 24.56 11.78
CA LYS A 410 17.50 25.00 11.37
C LYS A 410 16.62 23.79 11.22
N PRO A 411 15.38 23.78 11.77
CA PRO A 411 14.47 22.66 11.60
C PRO A 411 13.96 22.57 10.15
N ASP A 412 13.86 21.34 9.66
CA ASP A 412 13.14 20.97 8.44
C ASP A 412 11.66 20.66 8.75
N LEU A 413 11.36 20.36 10.01
CA LEU A 413 10.01 20.09 10.52
C LEU A 413 9.90 20.51 11.99
N PHE A 414 8.82 21.19 12.33
CA PHE A 414 8.38 21.38 13.71
C PHE A 414 7.28 20.35 14.02
N LEU A 415 7.48 19.51 15.03
CA LEU A 415 6.54 18.49 15.45
C LEU A 415 6.11 18.70 16.90
N TRP A 416 4.84 19.01 17.13
CA TRP A 416 4.28 19.06 18.47
C TRP A 416 3.51 17.78 18.78
N VAL A 417 3.78 17.17 19.95
CA VAL A 417 3.13 15.93 20.38
C VAL A 417 2.36 16.17 21.67
N GLU A 418 1.08 15.82 21.63
CA GLU A 418 0.21 15.88 22.79
C GLU A 418 0.62 14.83 23.85
N THR A 419 0.66 15.23 25.10
CA THR A 419 1.10 14.40 26.24
C THR A 419 0.18 14.50 27.46
N GLY A 420 -1.05 14.98 27.26
CA GLY A 420 -2.01 15.24 28.33
C GLY A 420 -1.69 16.48 29.18
N VAL A 421 -0.64 17.22 28.83
CA VAL A 421 -0.28 18.51 29.45
C VAL A 421 -0.23 19.56 28.34
N THR A 422 -1.09 20.56 28.42
CA THR A 422 -1.12 21.67 27.46
C THR A 422 -0.23 22.81 27.93
N TYR A 423 0.46 23.44 26.99
CA TYR A 423 1.21 24.69 27.18
C TYR A 423 1.04 25.58 25.95
N PRO A 424 0.99 26.92 26.14
CA PRO A 424 0.47 27.82 25.13
C PRO A 424 1.56 28.34 24.19
N LEU A 425 2.11 27.46 23.34
CA LEU A 425 3.08 27.87 22.31
C LEU A 425 2.52 29.01 21.43
N LYS A 426 3.36 29.97 21.11
CA LYS A 426 3.04 31.17 20.30
C LYS A 426 4.07 31.34 19.18
N GLY A 427 3.75 32.17 18.17
CA GLY A 427 4.69 32.53 17.12
C GLY A 427 4.89 31.49 16.05
N PHE A 428 3.88 30.66 15.76
CA PHE A 428 3.93 29.63 14.70
C PHE A 428 4.21 30.21 13.31
N GLU A 429 3.82 31.45 13.06
CA GLU A 429 4.04 32.20 11.83
C GLU A 429 5.53 32.47 11.53
N ALA A 430 6.39 32.39 12.53
CA ALA A 430 7.84 32.55 12.39
C ALA A 430 8.58 31.23 12.10
N LEU A 431 7.89 30.11 12.06
CA LEU A 431 8.52 28.81 11.76
C LEU A 431 9.07 28.80 10.33
N PRO A 432 10.38 28.50 10.13
CA PRO A 432 10.99 28.44 8.80
C PRO A 432 10.68 27.13 8.05
N CYS A 433 9.84 26.27 8.60
CA CYS A 433 9.58 24.90 8.13
C CYS A 433 8.11 24.53 8.34
N PRO A 434 7.62 23.46 7.68
CA PRO A 434 6.30 22.90 7.96
C PRO A 434 6.11 22.55 9.44
N SER A 435 4.86 22.68 9.91
CA SER A 435 4.47 22.32 11.27
C SER A 435 3.47 21.16 11.27
N ALA A 436 3.65 20.23 12.20
CA ALA A 436 2.78 19.11 12.40
C ALA A 436 2.41 18.94 13.87
N CYS A 437 1.21 18.46 14.17
CA CYS A 437 0.85 18.01 15.51
C CYS A 437 0.37 16.54 15.50
N TYR A 438 0.64 15.86 16.61
CA TYR A 438 0.14 14.52 16.86
C TYR A 438 -0.73 14.53 18.12
N LEU A 439 -2.03 14.33 17.92
CA LEU A 439 -3.06 14.37 18.96
C LEU A 439 -3.45 12.94 19.33
N ILE A 440 -3.20 12.58 20.59
CA ILE A 440 -3.30 11.19 21.06
C ILE A 440 -4.65 10.92 21.71
N ASP A 441 -5.04 11.73 22.70
CA ASP A 441 -6.23 11.50 23.51
C ASP A 441 -7.42 12.39 23.10
N THR A 442 -7.67 12.48 21.79
CA THR A 442 -8.75 13.32 21.23
C THR A 442 -10.13 12.98 21.82
N HIS A 443 -10.36 11.74 22.23
CA HIS A 443 -11.62 11.33 22.86
C HIS A 443 -11.87 11.97 24.23
N LEU A 444 -10.84 12.45 24.91
CA LEU A 444 -10.94 13.16 26.18
C LEU A 444 -10.98 14.68 26.01
N HIS A 445 -10.39 15.19 24.93
CA HIS A 445 -10.10 16.62 24.77
C HIS A 445 -10.48 17.17 23.39
N GLU A 446 -11.55 16.68 22.75
CA GLU A 446 -11.92 16.99 21.36
C GLU A 446 -11.95 18.49 21.07
N ALA A 447 -12.63 19.30 21.90
CA ALA A 447 -12.76 20.73 21.67
C ALA A 447 -11.39 21.48 21.74
N ALA A 448 -10.55 21.13 22.71
CA ALA A 448 -9.21 21.71 22.84
C ALA A 448 -8.28 21.28 21.69
N HIS A 449 -8.41 20.02 21.26
CA HIS A 449 -7.64 19.50 20.13
C HIS A 449 -8.05 20.13 18.79
N LEU A 450 -9.34 20.43 18.58
CA LEU A 450 -9.81 21.19 17.41
C LEU A 450 -9.19 22.57 17.37
N GLU A 451 -9.16 23.31 18.49
CA GLU A 451 -8.52 24.64 18.55
C GLU A 451 -6.99 24.58 18.35
N THR A 452 -6.35 23.55 18.91
CA THR A 452 -4.91 23.33 18.72
C THR A 452 -4.59 23.02 17.26
N ALA A 453 -5.34 22.13 16.63
CA ALA A 453 -5.14 21.69 15.26
C ALA A 453 -5.16 22.82 14.23
N LYS A 454 -5.95 23.88 14.45
CA LYS A 454 -6.03 25.06 13.58
C LYS A 454 -4.69 25.79 13.38
N ARG A 455 -3.72 25.58 14.26
CA ARG A 455 -2.41 26.23 14.24
C ARG A 455 -1.37 25.48 13.42
N PHE A 456 -1.66 24.23 13.00
CA PHE A 456 -0.72 23.35 12.33
C PHE A 456 -1.10 23.09 10.87
N GLN A 457 -0.08 22.94 10.03
CA GLN A 457 -0.28 22.62 8.61
C GLN A 457 -0.64 21.15 8.39
N HIS A 458 -0.18 20.25 9.29
CA HIS A 458 -0.46 18.83 9.25
C HIS A 458 -0.95 18.36 10.62
N VAL A 459 -2.03 17.59 10.62
CA VAL A 459 -2.65 17.10 11.86
C VAL A 459 -2.72 15.58 11.82
N PHE A 460 -2.11 14.94 12.81
CA PHE A 460 -2.19 13.49 12.99
C PHE A 460 -3.05 13.15 14.20
N LEU A 461 -3.98 12.20 14.03
CA LEU A 461 -4.90 11.74 15.08
C LEU A 461 -4.65 10.26 15.36
N ALA A 462 -4.48 9.90 16.63
CA ALA A 462 -4.33 8.50 17.04
C ALA A 462 -5.64 7.70 16.85
N GLN A 463 -6.80 8.36 16.91
CA GLN A 463 -8.09 7.71 16.78
C GLN A 463 -8.77 8.05 15.45
N LYS A 464 -8.90 7.07 14.58
CA LYS A 464 -9.44 7.19 13.22
C LYS A 464 -10.83 7.85 13.16
N ARG A 465 -11.69 7.57 14.15
CA ARG A 465 -13.08 8.07 14.19
C ARG A 465 -13.21 9.60 14.23
N TYR A 466 -12.14 10.32 14.62
CA TYR A 466 -12.16 11.78 14.72
C TYR A 466 -11.70 12.47 13.43
N VAL A 467 -11.09 11.78 12.47
CA VAL A 467 -10.59 12.39 11.23
C VAL A 467 -11.69 13.17 10.51
N SER A 468 -12.83 12.56 10.24
CA SER A 468 -13.94 13.21 9.56
C SER A 468 -14.54 14.40 10.33
N ARG A 469 -14.48 14.39 11.66
CA ARG A 469 -14.95 15.54 12.48
C ARG A 469 -14.03 16.75 12.37
N PHE A 470 -12.71 16.51 12.31
CA PHE A 470 -11.72 17.58 12.11
C PHE A 470 -11.81 18.14 10.71
N GLU A 471 -12.00 17.32 9.68
CA GLU A 471 -12.24 17.75 8.30
C GLU A 471 -13.52 18.62 8.20
N GLN A 472 -14.62 18.19 8.83
CA GLN A 472 -15.88 18.94 8.89
C GLN A 472 -15.74 20.28 9.65
N ALA A 473 -14.83 20.36 10.59
CA ALA A 473 -14.49 21.62 11.29
C ALA A 473 -13.56 22.53 10.48
N GLY A 474 -13.27 22.20 9.22
CA GLY A 474 -12.45 22.99 8.30
C GLY A 474 -10.94 22.85 8.48
N ILE A 475 -10.48 21.82 9.21
CA ILE A 475 -9.05 21.57 9.36
C ILE A 475 -8.59 20.71 8.16
N GLY A 476 -7.72 21.29 7.34
CA GLY A 476 -7.09 20.58 6.23
C GLY A 476 -5.99 19.62 6.69
N ASN A 477 -5.54 18.72 5.80
CA ASN A 477 -4.41 17.79 6.03
C ASN A 477 -4.47 16.99 7.34
N VAL A 478 -5.66 16.47 7.67
CA VAL A 478 -5.87 15.59 8.82
C VAL A 478 -5.63 14.14 8.39
N GLN A 479 -4.81 13.42 9.14
CA GLN A 479 -4.48 12.03 8.85
C GLN A 479 -4.57 11.17 10.11
N TRP A 480 -5.00 9.93 9.93
CA TRP A 480 -4.95 8.94 10.99
C TRP A 480 -3.54 8.36 11.10
N LEU A 481 -2.94 8.48 12.29
CA LEU A 481 -1.68 7.87 12.66
C LEU A 481 -1.89 7.06 13.95
N PRO A 482 -2.09 5.73 13.88
CA PRO A 482 -2.35 4.92 15.06
C PRO A 482 -1.14 4.91 15.98
N LEU A 483 -1.39 4.74 17.29
CA LEU A 483 -0.33 4.42 18.23
C LEU A 483 0.32 3.09 17.84
N ALA A 484 1.63 3.06 17.92
CA ALA A 484 2.43 1.86 17.67
C ALA A 484 3.30 1.55 18.89
N CYS A 485 3.64 0.28 19.05
CA CYS A 485 4.60 -0.15 20.06
C CYS A 485 6.04 -0.14 19.52
N ASP A 486 7.03 0.06 20.40
CA ASP A 486 8.43 -0.13 20.07
C ASP A 486 8.77 -1.64 20.15
N PRO A 487 9.05 -2.32 19.02
CA PRO A 487 9.33 -3.75 19.01
C PRO A 487 10.58 -4.12 19.82
N GLU A 488 11.54 -3.21 19.98
CA GLU A 488 12.74 -3.45 20.79
C GLU A 488 12.43 -3.48 22.29
N VAL A 489 11.39 -2.77 22.73
CA VAL A 489 10.95 -2.79 24.12
C VAL A 489 10.17 -4.07 24.42
N LEU A 490 9.27 -4.47 23.50
CA LEU A 490 8.41 -5.64 23.66
C LEU A 490 9.16 -6.96 23.47
N SER A 491 10.17 -7.03 22.60
CA SER A 491 10.95 -8.25 22.37
C SER A 491 11.84 -8.65 23.57
N LYS A 492 12.08 -7.75 24.51
CA LYS A 492 12.87 -8.03 25.72
C LYS A 492 12.06 -8.63 26.87
N HIS A 493 10.73 -8.64 26.78
CA HIS A 493 9.86 -9.30 27.74
C HIS A 493 9.41 -10.65 27.16
N THR A 494 10.21 -11.69 27.38
CA THR A 494 9.71 -13.07 27.33
C THR A 494 8.61 -13.20 28.39
N TYR A 495 7.37 -13.27 27.98
CA TYR A 495 6.28 -13.69 28.84
C TYR A 495 6.58 -15.12 29.29
N ASP A 496 6.84 -15.29 30.57
CA ASP A 496 6.85 -16.61 31.18
C ASP A 496 5.38 -17.09 31.22
N HIS A 497 5.04 -18.04 30.34
CA HIS A 497 3.70 -18.63 30.26
C HIS A 497 3.34 -19.55 31.46
N ARG A 498 3.94 -19.32 32.64
CA ARG A 498 3.64 -20.04 33.86
C ARG A 498 3.02 -19.10 34.88
N VAL A 499 1.78 -18.69 34.67
CA VAL A 499 0.81 -18.37 35.71
C VAL A 499 -0.59 -18.70 35.18
#